data_e0ea4cbacc11bdf0468fda83fabb6243
#
_entry.id   e0ea4cbacc11bdf0468fda83fabb6243
#
_cell.length_a   1.000
_cell.length_b   1.000
_cell.length_c   1.000
_cell.angle_alpha   90.00
_cell.angle_beta   90.00
_cell.angle_gamma   90.00
#
_symmetry.space_group_name_H-M   'P 1'
#
loop_
_entity.id
_entity.type
_entity.pdbx_description
1 polymer ?
#
loop_
_entity_poly.entity_id
_entity_poly.type
_entity_poly.pdbx_seq_one_letter_code
_entity_poly.pdbx_strand_id
1 'polypeptide(L)'
;QMAVHLPLSVEAQAECRFLLLSPNNLLKPSDGGPVAVPSQDMVLGIYYLTQERPGALGEGKAFKSVNEAILAYENGAVTLHSRIKVRVSKTMADGSVKTGTIESTLGRFIFNEIIPQDLGFVDREVEGQELLLEVDFHVGKKQLKQILDRCINIHGATKTAEVLDDIKAIGYKFSTRGALTVSISDMTVPPEKPQILGDAQKQVEFITEQYKRGLMTEEERYKAVVKTWFDADDVLTDKLISGLDRLNNIFMMADSGARGSNQQIKQLAGTVSYTHLTLPTKA
;
A
#
# COMPACT_ATOMS: atom_id res chain seq x y z
N GLN A 1 11.17 -25.84 -11.61
CA GLN A 1 12.54 -25.82 -11.09
C GLN A 1 13.38 -24.85 -11.91
N MET A 2 14.24 -24.08 -11.25
CA MET A 2 15.20 -23.20 -11.90
C MET A 2 16.60 -23.71 -11.64
N ALA A 3 17.48 -23.55 -12.64
CA ALA A 3 18.90 -23.82 -12.50
C ALA A 3 19.69 -22.53 -12.77
N VAL A 4 20.86 -22.43 -12.15
CA VAL A 4 21.78 -21.31 -12.36
C VAL A 4 22.99 -21.83 -13.14
N HIS A 5 23.27 -21.18 -14.26
CA HIS A 5 24.40 -21.52 -15.14
C HIS A 5 25.31 -20.33 -15.31
N LEU A 6 26.63 -20.57 -15.32
CA LEU A 6 27.64 -19.56 -15.63
C LEU A 6 27.90 -19.57 -17.14
N PRO A 7 27.81 -18.43 -17.86
CA PRO A 7 28.15 -18.37 -19.28
C PRO A 7 29.66 -18.55 -19.47
N LEU A 8 30.06 -19.56 -20.24
CA LEU A 8 31.46 -19.93 -20.37
C LEU A 8 32.14 -19.28 -21.60
N SER A 9 31.43 -19.09 -22.72
CA SER A 9 31.98 -18.47 -23.90
C SER A 9 31.83 -16.96 -23.90
N VAL A 10 32.63 -16.25 -24.68
CA VAL A 10 32.56 -14.78 -24.81
C VAL A 10 31.23 -14.36 -25.44
N GLU A 11 30.74 -15.11 -26.41
CA GLU A 11 29.46 -14.90 -27.08
C GLU A 11 28.32 -15.04 -26.10
N ALA A 12 28.30 -16.11 -25.28
CA ALA A 12 27.30 -16.32 -24.27
C ALA A 12 27.31 -15.20 -23.19
N GLN A 13 28.49 -14.72 -22.80
CA GLN A 13 28.65 -13.58 -21.90
C GLN A 13 28.08 -12.29 -22.50
N ALA A 14 28.33 -12.05 -23.81
CA ALA A 14 27.78 -10.89 -24.50
C ALA A 14 26.25 -10.97 -24.57
N GLU A 15 25.68 -12.12 -24.96
CA GLU A 15 24.23 -12.32 -24.98
C GLU A 15 23.59 -12.10 -23.59
N CYS A 16 24.20 -12.62 -22.52
CA CYS A 16 23.74 -12.39 -21.17
C CYS A 16 23.71 -10.90 -20.82
N ARG A 17 24.69 -10.12 -21.22
CA ARG A 17 24.76 -8.68 -20.96
C ARG A 17 23.71 -7.89 -21.74
N PHE A 18 23.50 -8.22 -23.01
CA PHE A 18 22.59 -7.46 -23.86
C PHE A 18 21.12 -7.91 -23.72
N LEU A 19 20.86 -9.19 -23.50
CA LEU A 19 19.53 -9.77 -23.52
C LEU A 19 18.96 -10.05 -22.12
N LEU A 20 19.79 -10.45 -21.15
CA LEU A 20 19.31 -11.00 -19.87
C LEU A 20 19.44 -10.02 -18.69
N LEU A 21 20.21 -8.93 -18.82
CA LEU A 21 20.31 -7.96 -17.73
C LEU A 21 18.97 -7.33 -17.42
N SER A 22 18.66 -7.22 -16.12
CA SER A 22 17.41 -6.67 -15.61
C SER A 22 17.06 -5.29 -16.17
N PRO A 23 17.98 -4.31 -16.28
CA PRO A 23 17.68 -3.00 -16.88
C PRO A 23 17.18 -3.08 -18.33
N ASN A 24 17.54 -4.13 -19.06
CA ASN A 24 17.11 -4.32 -20.46
C ASN A 24 15.77 -5.06 -20.56
N ASN A 25 15.24 -5.59 -19.45
CA ASN A 25 14.03 -6.41 -19.39
C ASN A 25 13.03 -5.88 -18.35
N LEU A 26 12.76 -4.58 -18.37
CA LEU A 26 11.84 -3.95 -17.42
C LEU A 26 10.37 -4.15 -17.77
N LEU A 27 10.06 -4.56 -19.01
CA LEU A 27 8.69 -4.75 -19.49
C LEU A 27 8.36 -6.24 -19.64
N LYS A 28 7.15 -6.61 -19.25
CA LYS A 28 6.62 -7.96 -19.48
C LYS A 28 6.26 -8.16 -20.95
N PRO A 29 6.65 -9.29 -21.55
CA PRO A 29 6.26 -9.57 -22.94
C PRO A 29 4.76 -9.87 -23.10
N SER A 30 4.04 -10.18 -22.02
CA SER A 30 2.62 -10.55 -22.07
C SER A 30 1.68 -9.35 -22.15
N ASP A 31 1.94 -8.31 -21.40
CA ASP A 31 1.05 -7.14 -21.22
C ASP A 31 1.76 -5.79 -21.36
N GLY A 32 3.08 -5.81 -21.63
CA GLY A 32 3.88 -4.59 -21.72
C GLY A 32 4.04 -3.81 -20.41
N GLY A 33 3.48 -4.31 -19.30
CA GLY A 33 3.61 -3.66 -18.01
C GLY A 33 4.98 -3.89 -17.34
N PRO A 34 5.36 -3.10 -16.32
CA PRO A 34 6.64 -3.25 -15.65
C PRO A 34 6.75 -4.61 -14.94
N VAL A 35 7.89 -5.30 -15.14
CA VAL A 35 8.25 -6.55 -14.44
C VAL A 35 8.83 -6.25 -13.07
N ALA A 36 9.78 -5.33 -13.00
CA ALA A 36 10.44 -4.93 -11.77
C ALA A 36 9.57 -3.91 -11.04
N VAL A 37 8.79 -4.38 -10.07
CA VAL A 37 7.95 -3.53 -9.20
C VAL A 37 8.44 -3.71 -7.77
N PRO A 38 8.63 -2.61 -7.01
CA PRO A 38 8.95 -2.69 -5.60
C PRO A 38 7.96 -3.57 -4.83
N SER A 39 8.46 -4.28 -3.82
CA SER A 39 7.67 -5.22 -3.02
C SER A 39 8.04 -5.15 -1.54
N GLN A 40 7.20 -5.72 -0.69
CA GLN A 40 7.45 -5.89 0.74
C GLN A 40 7.90 -4.57 1.42
N ASP A 41 9.05 -4.56 2.08
CA ASP A 41 9.54 -3.44 2.87
C ASP A 41 9.81 -2.17 2.05
N MET A 42 10.11 -2.30 0.75
CA MET A 42 10.23 -1.15 -0.14
C MET A 42 8.89 -0.42 -0.28
N VAL A 43 7.81 -1.17 -0.50
CA VAL A 43 6.44 -0.59 -0.59
C VAL A 43 6.02 -0.04 0.76
N LEU A 44 6.26 -0.78 1.84
CA LEU A 44 5.87 -0.38 3.19
C LEU A 44 6.54 0.93 3.62
N GLY A 45 7.85 1.07 3.34
CA GLY A 45 8.59 2.30 3.66
C GLY A 45 8.08 3.51 2.90
N ILE A 46 7.71 3.37 1.63
CA ILE A 46 7.15 4.47 0.83
C ILE A 46 5.73 4.78 1.27
N TYR A 47 4.93 3.77 1.56
CA TYR A 47 3.59 3.94 2.11
C TYR A 47 3.63 4.74 3.42
N TYR A 48 4.51 4.37 4.35
CA TYR A 48 4.75 5.11 5.58
C TYR A 48 5.22 6.55 5.30
N LEU A 49 6.17 6.73 4.39
CA LEU A 49 6.72 8.05 4.04
C LEU A 49 5.65 9.00 3.48
N THR A 50 4.76 8.51 2.62
CA THR A 50 3.75 9.32 1.93
C THR A 50 2.43 9.45 2.68
N GLN A 51 2.31 8.84 3.86
CA GLN A 51 1.14 8.93 4.72
C GLN A 51 0.97 10.34 5.26
N GLU A 52 -0.27 10.78 5.42
CA GLU A 52 -0.65 12.05 6.03
C GLU A 52 -1.33 11.79 7.39
N ARG A 53 -0.97 12.58 8.39
CA ARG A 53 -1.58 12.51 9.71
C ARG A 53 -2.05 13.92 10.13
N PRO A 54 -3.36 14.19 10.08
CA PRO A 54 -3.92 15.44 10.57
C PRO A 54 -3.63 15.63 12.07
N GLY A 55 -3.33 16.86 12.47
CA GLY A 55 -2.98 17.17 13.86
C GLY A 55 -1.59 16.74 14.29
N ALA A 56 -0.71 16.33 13.35
CA ALA A 56 0.67 15.95 13.68
C ALA A 56 1.52 17.16 14.08
N LEU A 57 2.55 16.91 14.89
CA LEU A 57 3.44 17.96 15.39
C LEU A 57 4.06 18.77 14.24
N GLY A 58 3.90 20.08 14.28
CA GLY A 58 4.45 21.01 13.28
C GLY A 58 3.56 21.23 12.06
N GLU A 59 2.31 20.81 12.10
CA GLU A 59 1.34 21.11 11.04
C GLU A 59 1.19 22.61 10.80
N GLY A 60 1.11 23.01 9.51
CA GLY A 60 0.96 24.41 9.10
C GLY A 60 2.23 25.25 9.13
N LYS A 61 3.37 24.74 9.63
CA LYS A 61 4.65 25.46 9.60
C LYS A 61 5.12 25.70 8.18
N ALA A 62 5.73 26.88 7.97
CA ALA A 62 6.29 27.28 6.69
C ALA A 62 7.83 27.26 6.72
N PHE A 63 8.42 26.72 5.64
CA PHE A 63 9.86 26.60 5.47
C PHE A 63 10.32 27.20 4.16
N LYS A 64 11.54 27.73 4.17
CA LYS A 64 12.14 28.39 2.99
C LYS A 64 12.60 27.35 1.94
N SER A 65 12.91 26.14 2.37
CA SER A 65 13.36 25.04 1.49
C SER A 65 13.02 23.69 2.10
N VAL A 66 13.06 22.62 1.28
CA VAL A 66 12.91 21.23 1.75
C VAL A 66 14.01 20.86 2.75
N ASN A 67 15.26 21.30 2.52
CA ASN A 67 16.37 21.04 3.44
C ASN A 67 16.15 21.63 4.83
N GLU A 68 15.59 22.85 4.92
CA GLU A 68 15.22 23.45 6.22
C GLU A 68 14.14 22.62 6.93
N ALA A 69 13.15 22.14 6.18
CA ALA A 69 12.11 21.27 6.73
C ALA A 69 12.68 19.91 7.22
N ILE A 70 13.68 19.34 6.51
CA ILE A 70 14.39 18.13 6.92
C ILE A 70 15.17 18.37 8.23
N LEU A 71 15.88 19.52 8.35
CA LEU A 71 16.56 19.90 9.60
C LEU A 71 15.56 20.08 10.75
N ALA A 72 14.41 20.65 10.49
CA ALA A 72 13.35 20.78 11.50
C ALA A 72 12.79 19.42 11.92
N TYR A 73 12.73 18.45 11.01
CA TYR A 73 12.36 17.06 11.32
C TYR A 73 13.42 16.36 12.19
N GLU A 74 14.70 16.52 11.86
CA GLU A 74 15.81 15.93 12.65
C GLU A 74 15.87 16.52 14.05
N ASN A 75 15.49 17.79 14.22
CA ASN A 75 15.34 18.44 15.51
C ASN A 75 14.02 18.13 16.23
N GLY A 76 13.18 17.27 15.70
CA GLY A 76 11.90 16.90 16.30
C GLY A 76 10.83 18.00 16.31
N ALA A 77 11.00 19.06 15.53
CA ALA A 77 10.04 20.18 15.46
C ALA A 77 8.86 19.90 14.49
N VAL A 78 9.01 18.92 13.59
CA VAL A 78 8.03 18.50 12.58
C VAL A 78 8.09 16.98 12.44
N THR A 79 6.99 16.35 12.06
CA THR A 79 6.97 14.92 11.69
C THR A 79 6.96 14.73 10.17
N LEU A 80 7.26 13.53 9.69
CA LEU A 80 7.18 13.20 8.25
C LEU A 80 5.77 13.34 7.69
N HIS A 81 4.76 13.12 8.54
CA HIS A 81 3.35 13.05 8.16
C HIS A 81 2.61 14.37 8.36
N SER A 82 3.29 15.40 8.90
CA SER A 82 2.72 16.74 9.12
C SER A 82 2.57 17.46 7.79
N ARG A 83 1.44 18.10 7.59
CA ARG A 83 1.21 18.98 6.45
C ARG A 83 1.92 20.31 6.69
N ILE A 84 2.88 20.63 5.84
CA ILE A 84 3.75 21.82 5.95
C ILE A 84 3.72 22.64 4.67
N LYS A 85 4.12 23.89 4.76
CA LYS A 85 4.26 24.80 3.62
C LYS A 85 5.73 24.98 3.29
N VAL A 86 6.12 24.65 2.06
CA VAL A 86 7.51 24.80 1.61
C VAL A 86 7.57 25.70 0.38
N ARG A 87 8.50 26.64 0.39
CA ARG A 87 8.79 27.46 -0.77
C ARG A 87 9.64 26.67 -1.75
N VAL A 88 9.11 26.51 -2.97
CA VAL A 88 9.76 25.80 -4.06
C VAL A 88 9.99 26.76 -5.23
N SER A 89 11.14 26.65 -5.89
CA SER A 89 11.47 27.38 -7.10
C SER A 89 11.72 26.38 -8.23
N LYS A 90 11.08 26.59 -9.37
CA LYS A 90 11.23 25.73 -10.55
C LYS A 90 11.53 26.57 -11.78
N THR A 91 12.50 26.14 -12.57
CA THR A 91 12.78 26.74 -13.87
C THR A 91 11.81 26.16 -14.88
N MET A 92 11.07 27.04 -15.55
CA MET A 92 10.11 26.68 -16.60
C MET A 92 10.83 26.45 -17.93
N ALA A 93 10.11 25.86 -18.91
CA ALA A 93 10.64 25.60 -20.24
C ALA A 93 11.07 26.86 -21.01
N ASP A 94 10.48 28.00 -20.68
CA ASP A 94 10.81 29.34 -21.19
C ASP A 94 12.05 29.99 -20.53
N GLY A 95 12.70 29.29 -19.59
CA GLY A 95 13.86 29.78 -18.82
C GLY A 95 13.48 30.69 -17.64
N SER A 96 12.21 31.03 -17.44
CA SER A 96 11.76 31.80 -16.30
C SER A 96 11.77 30.97 -15.02
N VAL A 97 12.10 31.60 -13.87
CA VAL A 97 12.06 30.93 -12.57
C VAL A 97 10.78 31.33 -11.86
N LYS A 98 9.83 30.40 -11.76
CA LYS A 98 8.65 30.59 -10.90
C LYS A 98 8.95 30.11 -9.49
N THR A 99 8.55 30.90 -8.51
CA THR A 99 8.68 30.59 -7.09
C THR A 99 7.31 30.68 -6.43
N GLY A 100 6.96 29.67 -5.66
CA GLY A 100 5.68 29.63 -4.93
C GLY A 100 5.79 28.79 -3.67
N THR A 101 4.74 28.82 -2.88
CA THR A 101 4.62 27.98 -1.68
C THR A 101 3.69 26.84 -1.97
N ILE A 102 4.15 25.61 -1.73
CA ILE A 102 3.39 24.39 -1.88
C ILE A 102 3.08 23.84 -0.49
N GLU A 103 1.88 23.32 -0.33
CA GLU A 103 1.45 22.67 0.89
C GLU A 103 1.36 21.16 0.64
N SER A 104 2.16 20.37 1.36
CA SER A 104 2.18 18.92 1.34
C SER A 104 2.87 18.35 2.58
N THR A 105 2.99 17.04 2.72
CA THR A 105 3.74 16.43 3.82
C THR A 105 5.23 16.41 3.53
N LEU A 106 6.06 16.49 4.58
CA LEU A 106 7.51 16.42 4.43
C LEU A 106 7.94 15.13 3.72
N GLY A 107 7.28 14.00 4.05
CA GLY A 107 7.57 12.73 3.41
C GLY A 107 7.32 12.73 1.90
N ARG A 108 6.25 13.40 1.43
CA ARG A 108 5.98 13.55 -0.01
C ARG A 108 7.01 14.44 -0.71
N PHE A 109 7.49 15.49 -0.05
CA PHE A 109 8.59 16.29 -0.60
C PHE A 109 9.84 15.42 -0.81
N ILE A 110 10.24 14.62 0.19
CA ILE A 110 11.39 13.72 0.10
C ILE A 110 11.18 12.67 -1.00
N PHE A 111 9.98 12.12 -1.15
CA PHE A 111 9.70 11.15 -2.20
C PHE A 111 9.76 11.75 -3.60
N ASN A 112 9.30 13.00 -3.77
CA ASN A 112 9.35 13.68 -5.06
C ASN A 112 10.76 14.09 -5.51
N GLU A 113 11.76 14.09 -4.62
CA GLU A 113 13.17 14.33 -5.01
C GLU A 113 13.71 13.25 -5.94
N ILE A 114 13.25 11.99 -5.76
CA ILE A 114 13.71 10.85 -6.57
C ILE A 114 12.83 10.58 -7.79
N ILE A 115 11.62 11.15 -7.82
CA ILE A 115 10.67 10.93 -8.91
C ILE A 115 10.81 12.04 -9.95
N PRO A 116 10.94 11.71 -11.25
CA PRO A 116 10.88 12.70 -12.32
C PRO A 116 9.59 13.52 -12.23
N GLN A 117 9.71 14.84 -12.39
CA GLN A 117 8.60 15.77 -12.18
C GLN A 117 7.83 16.11 -13.48
N ASP A 118 7.79 15.16 -14.42
CA ASP A 118 7.18 15.26 -15.76
C ASP A 118 6.40 13.99 -16.15
N LEU A 119 5.97 13.22 -15.16
CA LEU A 119 5.22 11.97 -15.38
C LEU A 119 3.75 12.18 -15.77
N GLY A 120 3.25 13.41 -15.73
CA GLY A 120 1.90 13.76 -16.16
C GLY A 120 0.79 13.36 -15.17
N PHE A 121 1.10 13.25 -13.88
CA PHE A 121 0.06 13.17 -12.85
C PHE A 121 -0.53 14.54 -12.54
N VAL A 122 0.24 15.59 -12.76
CA VAL A 122 -0.17 16.99 -12.64
C VAL A 122 -0.15 17.62 -14.02
N ASP A 123 -1.24 18.28 -14.40
CA ASP A 123 -1.32 19.06 -15.62
C ASP A 123 -0.64 20.42 -15.39
N ARG A 124 0.56 20.57 -15.94
CA ARG A 124 1.39 21.76 -15.75
C ARG A 124 1.06 22.91 -16.71
N GLU A 125 0.13 22.68 -17.66
CA GLU A 125 -0.37 23.71 -18.55
C GLU A 125 -1.45 24.56 -17.87
N VAL A 126 -2.04 24.06 -16.78
CA VAL A 126 -3.05 24.78 -16.01
C VAL A 126 -2.37 25.78 -15.07
N GLU A 127 -2.79 27.04 -15.15
CA GLU A 127 -2.29 28.13 -14.31
C GLU A 127 -2.47 27.82 -12.81
N GLY A 128 -1.39 27.91 -12.05
CA GLY A 128 -1.34 27.61 -10.62
C GLY A 128 -0.95 26.17 -10.27
N GLN A 129 -0.88 25.24 -11.22
CA GLN A 129 -0.46 23.86 -10.99
C GLN A 129 1.02 23.59 -11.34
N GLU A 130 1.72 24.55 -11.91
CA GLU A 130 3.08 24.37 -12.46
C GLU A 130 4.11 23.95 -11.39
N LEU A 131 3.91 24.40 -10.16
CA LEU A 131 4.82 24.12 -9.04
C LEU A 131 4.42 22.90 -8.22
N LEU A 132 3.21 22.36 -8.39
CA LEU A 132 2.73 21.22 -7.60
C LEU A 132 3.64 20.01 -7.72
N LEU A 133 3.70 19.22 -6.66
CA LEU A 133 4.41 17.95 -6.65
C LEU A 133 3.73 16.97 -7.59
N GLU A 134 4.53 16.19 -8.32
CA GLU A 134 4.00 15.16 -9.22
C GLU A 134 3.24 14.08 -8.44
N VAL A 135 3.72 13.73 -7.26
CA VAL A 135 3.10 12.75 -6.37
C VAL A 135 2.69 13.41 -5.07
N ASP A 136 1.44 13.89 -4.98
CA ASP A 136 0.86 14.44 -3.75
C ASP A 136 -0.30 13.57 -3.21
N PHE A 137 -0.21 12.28 -3.43
CA PHE A 137 -1.16 11.28 -2.94
C PHE A 137 -0.44 10.18 -2.15
N HIS A 138 -1.22 9.39 -1.42
CA HIS A 138 -0.70 8.26 -0.67
C HIS A 138 -0.31 7.12 -1.62
N VAL A 139 0.92 6.61 -1.47
CA VAL A 139 1.53 5.69 -2.43
C VAL A 139 1.61 4.29 -1.87
N GLY A 140 0.81 3.38 -2.43
CA GLY A 140 0.92 1.94 -2.22
C GLY A 140 1.50 1.22 -3.45
N LYS A 141 1.45 -0.09 -3.44
CA LYS A 141 1.98 -0.94 -4.52
C LYS A 141 1.37 -0.66 -5.89
N LYS A 142 0.06 -0.36 -5.93
CA LYS A 142 -0.65 -0.05 -7.18
C LYS A 142 -0.17 1.26 -7.78
N GLN A 143 -0.04 2.30 -6.95
CA GLN A 143 0.43 3.61 -7.35
C GLN A 143 1.88 3.57 -7.81
N LEU A 144 2.75 2.82 -7.10
CA LEU A 144 4.14 2.60 -7.53
C LEU A 144 4.21 1.96 -8.92
N LYS A 145 3.38 0.95 -9.19
CA LYS A 145 3.31 0.36 -10.53
C LYS A 145 2.93 1.39 -11.60
N GLN A 146 1.98 2.27 -11.31
CA GLN A 146 1.56 3.34 -12.24
C GLN A 146 2.67 4.38 -12.45
N ILE A 147 3.40 4.76 -11.39
CA ILE A 147 4.52 5.70 -11.48
C ILE A 147 5.62 5.12 -12.38
N LEU A 148 5.96 3.84 -12.18
CA LEU A 148 6.97 3.16 -12.99
C LEU A 148 6.55 2.97 -14.45
N ASP A 149 5.29 2.63 -14.69
CA ASP A 149 4.75 2.50 -16.03
C ASP A 149 4.86 3.81 -16.81
N ARG A 150 4.48 4.93 -16.21
CA ARG A 150 4.64 6.26 -16.80
C ARG A 150 6.13 6.62 -16.98
N CYS A 151 6.96 6.31 -16.00
CA CYS A 151 8.40 6.59 -16.08
C CYS A 151 9.06 5.85 -17.24
N ILE A 152 8.74 4.57 -17.46
CA ILE A 152 9.25 3.79 -18.59
C ILE A 152 8.80 4.39 -19.93
N ASN A 153 7.52 4.76 -20.02
CA ASN A 153 6.97 5.29 -21.27
C ASN A 153 7.55 6.67 -21.65
N ILE A 154 7.91 7.50 -20.67
CA ILE A 154 8.43 8.87 -20.92
C ILE A 154 9.93 8.89 -20.99
N HIS A 155 10.62 8.25 -20.06
CA HIS A 155 12.09 8.35 -19.89
C HIS A 155 12.86 7.12 -20.39
N GLY A 156 12.18 6.03 -20.73
CA GLY A 156 12.79 4.77 -21.13
C GLY A 156 13.43 3.97 -20.00
N ALA A 157 14.05 2.85 -20.36
CA ALA A 157 14.49 1.83 -19.40
C ALA A 157 15.64 2.30 -18.49
N THR A 158 16.62 3.02 -19.03
CA THR A 158 17.82 3.43 -18.27
C THR A 158 17.46 4.35 -17.10
N LYS A 159 16.68 5.39 -17.36
CA LYS A 159 16.26 6.33 -16.30
C LYS A 159 15.34 5.66 -15.29
N THR A 160 14.47 4.78 -15.74
CA THR A 160 13.59 4.00 -14.86
C THR A 160 14.36 3.06 -13.94
N ALA A 161 15.47 2.48 -14.41
CA ALA A 161 16.33 1.65 -13.56
C ALA A 161 16.97 2.47 -12.43
N GLU A 162 17.43 3.70 -12.70
CA GLU A 162 17.92 4.62 -11.67
C GLU A 162 16.81 4.94 -10.64
N VAL A 163 15.63 5.32 -11.11
CA VAL A 163 14.47 5.62 -10.24
C VAL A 163 14.08 4.40 -9.40
N LEU A 164 14.15 3.19 -9.94
CA LEU A 164 13.89 1.95 -9.19
C LEU A 164 14.91 1.74 -8.08
N ASP A 165 16.19 2.01 -8.32
CA ASP A 165 17.23 1.91 -7.29
C ASP A 165 17.05 2.95 -6.18
N ASP A 166 16.66 4.17 -6.54
CA ASP A 166 16.35 5.23 -5.57
C ASP A 166 15.11 4.89 -4.75
N ILE A 167 14.05 4.39 -5.38
CA ILE A 167 12.83 3.89 -4.70
C ILE A 167 13.18 2.77 -3.71
N LYS A 168 14.02 1.82 -4.12
CA LYS A 168 14.51 0.75 -3.25
C LYS A 168 15.25 1.31 -2.04
N ALA A 169 16.20 2.20 -2.26
CA ALA A 169 17.02 2.80 -1.21
C ALA A 169 16.16 3.59 -0.19
N ILE A 170 15.28 4.44 -0.66
CA ILE A 170 14.35 5.20 0.19
C ILE A 170 13.36 4.29 0.90
N GLY A 171 12.79 3.30 0.20
CA GLY A 171 11.85 2.35 0.78
C GLY A 171 12.44 1.63 1.99
N TYR A 172 13.61 1.04 1.86
CA TYR A 172 14.29 0.39 2.99
C TYR A 172 14.69 1.37 4.10
N LYS A 173 15.18 2.56 3.75
CA LYS A 173 15.55 3.59 4.72
C LYS A 173 14.37 3.97 5.62
N PHE A 174 13.20 4.21 5.04
CA PHE A 174 12.04 4.65 5.81
C PHE A 174 11.25 3.51 6.43
N SER A 175 11.30 2.30 5.90
CA SER A 175 10.81 1.10 6.58
C SER A 175 11.58 0.87 7.88
N THR A 176 12.91 0.99 7.85
CA THR A 176 13.77 0.86 9.03
C THR A 176 13.53 2.00 10.04
N ARG A 177 13.47 3.26 9.58
CA ARG A 177 13.22 4.41 10.46
C ARG A 177 11.82 4.40 11.05
N GLY A 178 10.81 3.95 10.31
CA GLY A 178 9.45 3.78 10.78
C GLY A 178 9.29 2.68 11.82
N ALA A 179 10.29 1.77 11.93
CA ALA A 179 10.30 0.63 12.86
C ALA A 179 8.98 -0.15 12.85
N LEU A 180 8.41 -0.33 11.65
CA LEU A 180 7.12 -0.99 11.46
C LEU A 180 7.24 -2.47 11.80
N THR A 181 6.54 -2.90 12.83
CA THR A 181 6.56 -4.27 13.32
C THR A 181 5.16 -4.72 13.71
N VAL A 182 4.99 -6.01 13.98
CA VAL A 182 3.70 -6.60 14.37
C VAL A 182 3.75 -6.99 15.84
N SER A 183 2.74 -6.56 16.60
CA SER A 183 2.48 -7.00 17.96
C SER A 183 1.13 -7.71 18.03
N ILE A 184 0.95 -8.59 19.02
CA ILE A 184 -0.35 -9.21 19.31
C ILE A 184 -1.38 -8.13 19.68
N SER A 185 -0.96 -7.05 20.34
CA SER A 185 -1.82 -5.92 20.70
C SER A 185 -2.35 -5.13 19.50
N ASP A 186 -1.71 -5.23 18.34
CA ASP A 186 -2.15 -4.55 17.12
C ASP A 186 -3.39 -5.23 16.51
N MET A 187 -3.66 -6.48 16.91
CA MET A 187 -4.86 -7.23 16.53
C MET A 187 -6.03 -6.85 17.43
N THR A 188 -6.74 -5.80 17.05
CA THR A 188 -7.95 -5.38 17.76
C THR A 188 -9.16 -6.19 17.29
N VAL A 189 -9.86 -6.80 18.26
CA VAL A 189 -11.11 -7.53 18.00
C VAL A 189 -12.27 -6.54 18.07
N PRO A 190 -13.17 -6.48 17.08
CA PRO A 190 -14.32 -5.59 17.13
C PRO A 190 -15.20 -5.89 18.35
N PRO A 191 -15.65 -4.87 19.10
CA PRO A 191 -16.51 -5.07 20.27
C PRO A 191 -17.90 -5.66 19.91
N GLU A 192 -18.34 -5.48 18.67
CA GLU A 192 -19.60 -6.01 18.15
C GLU A 192 -19.57 -7.51 17.83
N LYS A 193 -18.38 -8.13 17.81
CA LYS A 193 -18.21 -9.55 17.47
C LYS A 193 -19.12 -10.48 18.28
N PRO A 194 -19.21 -10.40 19.62
CA PRO A 194 -20.09 -11.30 20.40
C PRO A 194 -21.56 -11.17 20.02
N GLN A 195 -22.02 -9.97 19.70
CA GLN A 195 -23.40 -9.72 19.29
C GLN A 195 -23.71 -10.33 17.92
N ILE A 196 -22.84 -10.09 16.91
CA ILE A 196 -23.00 -10.63 15.56
C ILE A 196 -23.03 -12.17 15.60
N LEU A 197 -22.13 -12.78 16.36
CA LEU A 197 -22.09 -14.23 16.51
C LEU A 197 -23.33 -14.78 17.25
N GLY A 198 -23.78 -14.09 18.30
CA GLY A 198 -24.99 -14.48 19.05
C GLY A 198 -26.23 -14.43 18.17
N ASP A 199 -26.36 -13.44 17.32
CA ASP A 199 -27.51 -13.31 16.42
C ASP A 199 -27.49 -14.36 15.31
N ALA A 200 -26.29 -14.64 14.73
CA ALA A 200 -26.11 -15.72 13.78
C ALA A 200 -26.43 -17.09 14.40
N GLN A 201 -26.00 -17.34 15.63
CA GLN A 201 -26.29 -18.57 16.37
C GLN A 201 -27.80 -18.78 16.58
N LYS A 202 -28.53 -17.73 16.98
CA LYS A 202 -29.99 -17.80 17.10
C LYS A 202 -30.70 -18.16 15.80
N GLN A 203 -30.22 -17.60 14.68
CA GLN A 203 -30.74 -17.93 13.36
C GLN A 203 -30.47 -19.41 13.00
N VAL A 204 -29.27 -19.91 13.28
CA VAL A 204 -28.91 -21.32 13.05
C VAL A 204 -29.78 -22.25 13.92
N GLU A 205 -30.05 -21.90 15.18
CA GLU A 205 -30.94 -22.64 16.06
C GLU A 205 -32.36 -22.67 15.51
N PHE A 206 -32.85 -21.52 15.04
CA PHE A 206 -34.18 -21.43 14.42
C PHE A 206 -34.28 -22.32 13.16
N ILE A 207 -33.28 -22.28 12.26
CA ILE A 207 -33.21 -23.14 11.06
C ILE A 207 -33.20 -24.63 11.47
N THR A 208 -32.44 -24.96 12.50
CA THR A 208 -32.36 -26.34 13.01
C THR A 208 -33.69 -26.82 13.60
N GLU A 209 -34.44 -25.92 14.29
CA GLU A 209 -35.80 -26.25 14.75
C GLU A 209 -36.79 -26.46 13.60
N GLN A 210 -36.72 -25.64 12.54
CA GLN A 210 -37.55 -25.82 11.34
C GLN A 210 -37.29 -27.20 10.70
N TYR A 211 -36.05 -27.59 10.62
CA TYR A 211 -35.68 -28.95 10.14
C TYR A 211 -36.26 -30.05 11.05
N LYS A 212 -36.09 -29.95 12.37
CA LYS A 212 -36.64 -30.92 13.32
C LYS A 212 -38.17 -31.07 13.25
N ARG A 213 -38.86 -30.00 12.85
CA ARG A 213 -40.31 -29.99 12.62
C ARG A 213 -40.70 -30.55 11.24
N GLY A 214 -39.74 -30.92 10.40
CA GLY A 214 -39.97 -31.49 9.05
C GLY A 214 -40.40 -30.44 8.02
N LEU A 215 -40.13 -29.15 8.26
CA LEU A 215 -40.50 -28.07 7.35
C LEU A 215 -39.48 -27.79 6.26
N MET A 216 -38.30 -28.41 6.33
CA MET A 216 -37.25 -28.30 5.34
C MET A 216 -36.45 -29.60 5.22
N THR A 217 -35.83 -29.79 4.08
CA THR A 217 -34.92 -30.91 3.80
C THR A 217 -33.54 -30.68 4.42
N GLU A 218 -32.74 -31.74 4.55
CA GLU A 218 -31.37 -31.64 5.06
C GLU A 218 -30.48 -30.75 4.16
N GLU A 219 -30.68 -30.82 2.85
CA GLU A 219 -29.93 -29.98 1.90
C GLU A 219 -30.27 -28.49 2.05
N GLU A 220 -31.55 -28.16 2.24
CA GLU A 220 -32.00 -26.80 2.48
C GLU A 220 -31.47 -26.26 3.81
N ARG A 221 -31.53 -27.07 4.87
CA ARG A 221 -30.96 -26.74 6.18
C ARG A 221 -29.48 -26.40 6.05
N TYR A 222 -28.70 -27.28 5.40
CA TYR A 222 -27.26 -27.09 5.20
C TYR A 222 -26.97 -25.78 4.47
N LYS A 223 -27.64 -25.54 3.33
CA LYS A 223 -27.47 -24.31 2.56
C LYS A 223 -27.82 -23.07 3.36
N ALA A 224 -28.91 -23.11 4.14
CA ALA A 224 -29.36 -22.00 4.97
C ALA A 224 -28.37 -21.70 6.11
N VAL A 225 -27.86 -22.70 6.80
CA VAL A 225 -26.86 -22.56 7.86
C VAL A 225 -25.54 -21.99 7.32
N VAL A 226 -25.06 -22.56 6.21
CA VAL A 226 -23.83 -22.06 5.57
C VAL A 226 -23.99 -20.61 5.15
N LYS A 227 -25.12 -20.25 4.54
CA LYS A 227 -25.39 -18.87 4.16
C LYS A 227 -25.40 -17.92 5.37
N THR A 228 -26.06 -18.31 6.47
CA THR A 228 -26.10 -17.49 7.69
C THR A 228 -24.69 -17.20 8.24
N TRP A 229 -23.82 -18.18 8.23
CA TRP A 229 -22.44 -17.99 8.68
C TRP A 229 -21.61 -17.16 7.70
N PHE A 230 -21.80 -17.27 6.38
CA PHE A 230 -21.15 -16.40 5.42
C PHE A 230 -21.60 -14.95 5.55
N ASP A 231 -22.90 -14.71 5.70
CA ASP A 231 -23.46 -13.36 5.89
C ASP A 231 -22.89 -12.72 7.18
N ALA A 232 -22.82 -13.47 8.29
CA ALA A 232 -22.24 -13.02 9.54
C ALA A 232 -20.74 -12.73 9.42
N ASP A 233 -20.02 -13.55 8.68
CA ASP A 233 -18.59 -13.43 8.41
C ASP A 233 -18.26 -12.18 7.57
N ASP A 234 -19.07 -11.87 6.57
CA ASP A 234 -18.92 -10.66 5.76
C ASP A 234 -19.17 -9.39 6.59
N VAL A 235 -20.25 -9.36 7.37
CA VAL A 235 -20.54 -8.24 8.29
C VAL A 235 -19.41 -8.05 9.29
N LEU A 236 -18.88 -9.12 9.87
CA LEU A 236 -17.77 -9.04 10.81
C LEU A 236 -16.49 -8.55 10.14
N THR A 237 -16.24 -8.95 8.90
CA THR A 237 -15.07 -8.52 8.12
C THR A 237 -15.12 -7.00 7.87
N ASP A 238 -16.27 -6.48 7.47
CA ASP A 238 -16.45 -5.05 7.22
C ASP A 238 -16.25 -4.23 8.50
N LYS A 239 -16.81 -4.70 9.64
CA LYS A 239 -16.60 -4.08 10.94
C LYS A 239 -15.15 -4.13 11.39
N LEU A 240 -14.47 -5.23 11.16
CA LEU A 240 -13.05 -5.39 11.49
C LEU A 240 -12.19 -4.40 10.71
N ILE A 241 -12.33 -4.35 9.40
CA ILE A 241 -11.51 -3.48 8.54
C ILE A 241 -11.82 -2.00 8.81
N SER A 242 -13.09 -1.64 8.97
CA SER A 242 -13.49 -0.26 9.26
C SER A 242 -13.14 0.21 10.68
N GLY A 243 -13.01 -0.72 11.62
CA GLY A 243 -12.65 -0.44 13.01
C GLY A 243 -11.13 -0.37 13.27
N LEU A 244 -10.31 -0.83 12.34
CA LEU A 244 -8.85 -0.72 12.47
C LEU A 244 -8.39 0.72 12.26
N ASP A 245 -7.50 1.19 13.13
CA ASP A 245 -6.82 2.47 12.94
C ASP A 245 -5.94 2.41 11.67
N ARG A 246 -6.02 3.44 10.84
CA ARG A 246 -5.18 3.56 9.65
C ARG A 246 -3.67 3.63 9.95
N LEU A 247 -3.32 3.97 11.19
CA LEU A 247 -1.93 3.97 11.69
C LEU A 247 -1.53 2.64 12.31
N ASN A 248 -2.43 1.67 12.38
CA ASN A 248 -2.11 0.32 12.84
C ASN A 248 -1.14 -0.34 11.87
N ASN A 249 -0.06 -0.92 12.39
CA ASN A 249 0.98 -1.53 11.57
C ASN A 249 0.46 -2.66 10.67
N ILE A 250 -0.46 -3.46 11.16
CA ILE A 250 -1.06 -4.57 10.39
C ILE A 250 -1.93 -4.03 9.25
N PHE A 251 -2.71 -2.97 9.54
CA PHE A 251 -3.50 -2.28 8.52
C PHE A 251 -2.59 -1.70 7.43
N MET A 252 -1.52 -1.00 7.81
CA MET A 252 -0.56 -0.43 6.85
C MET A 252 0.10 -1.50 5.99
N MET A 253 0.45 -2.66 6.55
CA MET A 253 1.05 -3.78 5.79
C MET A 253 0.10 -4.35 4.74
N ALA A 254 -1.19 -4.49 5.07
CA ALA A 254 -2.19 -5.04 4.17
C ALA A 254 -2.67 -4.02 3.12
N ASP A 255 -2.97 -2.79 3.54
CA ASP A 255 -3.49 -1.73 2.67
C ASP A 255 -2.43 -1.25 1.66
N SER A 256 -1.17 -1.15 2.07
CA SER A 256 -0.05 -0.84 1.16
C SER A 256 0.12 -1.87 0.04
N GLY A 257 -0.38 -3.10 0.22
CA GLY A 257 -0.11 -4.24 -0.65
C GLY A 257 1.31 -4.80 -0.51
N ALA A 258 2.02 -4.43 0.57
CA ALA A 258 3.36 -4.93 0.87
C ALA A 258 3.31 -6.40 1.32
N ARG A 259 2.49 -6.69 2.31
CA ARG A 259 2.34 -8.04 2.87
C ARG A 259 1.00 -8.19 3.59
N GLY A 260 0.43 -9.38 3.50
CA GLY A 260 -0.85 -9.68 4.13
C GLY A 260 -2.05 -9.46 3.20
N SER A 261 -3.18 -9.99 3.63
CA SER A 261 -4.47 -9.81 2.96
C SER A 261 -5.57 -9.63 4.01
N ASN A 262 -6.67 -9.01 3.60
CA ASN A 262 -7.85 -8.87 4.48
C ASN A 262 -8.33 -10.21 5.01
N GLN A 263 -8.20 -11.29 4.23
CA GLN A 263 -8.53 -12.66 4.68
C GLN A 263 -7.63 -13.13 5.82
N GLN A 264 -6.33 -12.82 5.80
CA GLN A 264 -5.41 -13.18 6.88
C GLN A 264 -5.71 -12.38 8.16
N ILE A 265 -6.00 -11.08 8.05
CA ILE A 265 -6.45 -10.27 9.19
C ILE A 265 -7.74 -10.85 9.78
N LYS A 266 -8.69 -11.19 8.93
CA LYS A 266 -9.95 -11.84 9.30
C LYS A 266 -9.72 -13.17 10.04
N GLN A 267 -8.81 -14.01 9.56
CA GLN A 267 -8.48 -15.27 10.22
C GLN A 267 -7.90 -15.08 11.63
N LEU A 268 -7.13 -14.02 11.86
CA LEU A 268 -6.52 -13.74 13.15
C LEU A 268 -7.46 -13.07 14.15
N ALA A 269 -8.22 -12.06 13.72
CA ALA A 269 -9.07 -11.27 14.59
C ALA A 269 -10.57 -11.63 14.50
N GLY A 270 -11.00 -12.08 13.33
CA GLY A 270 -12.39 -12.45 13.03
C GLY A 270 -12.77 -13.86 13.46
N THR A 271 -11.91 -14.83 13.26
CA THR A 271 -12.06 -16.31 13.35
C THR A 271 -13.47 -16.80 13.73
N VAL A 272 -14.35 -16.83 12.77
CA VAL A 272 -15.62 -17.56 12.87
C VAL A 272 -15.48 -18.91 12.15
N SER A 273 -14.66 -18.95 11.11
CA SER A 273 -14.71 -19.97 10.08
C SER A 273 -14.12 -21.32 10.48
N TYR A 274 -13.05 -21.36 11.30
CA TYR A 274 -12.38 -22.64 11.52
C TYR A 274 -13.07 -23.53 12.57
N THR A 275 -13.67 -22.93 13.59
CA THR A 275 -14.33 -23.69 14.66
C THR A 275 -15.81 -23.95 14.41
N HIS A 276 -16.50 -23.09 13.66
CA HIS A 276 -17.94 -23.18 13.45
C HIS A 276 -18.33 -23.78 12.08
N LEU A 277 -17.50 -23.63 11.04
CA LEU A 277 -17.76 -24.27 9.74
C LEU A 277 -17.36 -25.75 9.69
N THR A 278 -16.46 -26.20 10.59
CA THR A 278 -16.03 -27.61 10.63
C THR A 278 -16.83 -28.47 11.62
N LEU A 279 -17.54 -27.89 12.56
CA LEU A 279 -18.35 -28.62 13.56
C LEU A 279 -19.65 -29.25 13.01
N PRO A 280 -20.37 -28.65 12.03
CA PRO A 280 -21.59 -29.27 11.49
C PRO A 280 -21.35 -30.45 10.56
N THR A 281 -20.14 -30.69 10.10
CA THR A 281 -19.81 -31.79 9.17
C THR A 281 -19.46 -33.10 9.87
N LYS A 282 -19.50 -33.16 11.21
CA LYS A 282 -19.23 -34.35 12.02
C LYS A 282 -20.38 -34.73 12.95
N ALA A 283 -21.61 -34.53 12.50
CA ALA A 283 -22.78 -35.08 13.18
C ALA A 283 -23.47 -36.10 12.26
#